data_55d9adf81d9bcf384bfdff5e2b59783c
#
_entry.id   55d9adf81d9bcf384bfdff5e2b59783c
#
_cell.length_a   1.000
_cell.length_b   1.000
_cell.length_c   1.000
_cell.angle_alpha   90.00
_cell.angle_beta   90.00
_cell.angle_gamma   90.00
#
_symmetry.space_group_name_H-M   'P 1'
#
loop_
_entity.id
_entity.type
_entity.pdbx_description
1 polymer ?
#
loop_
_entity_poly.entity_id
_entity_poly.type
_entity_poly.pdbx_seq_one_letter_code
_entity_poly.pdbx_strand_id
1 'polypeptide(L)'
;MKRFLLVIALALGLLAASALPAIADEHVAKRSNWSHDETKVYTTTAVNQHNQYGDLQGILKFRQGSALNTGNFDIQIDYVRLYRVLPDRSGLLVVGDNTDQNLLVTESWTYVNSGWQACGPNLPIGWYYAVSRFQLIHKHTVGADDFSGWRWVRTAKWHYDGRCF
;
A
#
# COMPACT_ATOMS: atom_id res chain seq x y z
N MET A 1 22.12 8.49 -46.44
CA MET A 1 22.29 7.78 -45.15
C MET A 1 22.03 8.66 -43.92
N LYS A 2 22.26 9.98 -43.90
CA LYS A 2 22.03 10.84 -42.69
C LYS A 2 20.56 11.07 -42.30
N ARG A 3 19.60 10.91 -43.19
CA ARG A 3 18.16 11.15 -42.94
C ARG A 3 17.46 9.96 -42.25
N PHE A 4 18.00 8.75 -42.40
CA PHE A 4 17.42 7.54 -41.74
C PHE A 4 17.74 7.44 -40.24
N LEU A 5 18.91 7.94 -39.82
CA LEU A 5 19.31 7.95 -38.40
C LEU A 5 18.49 8.91 -37.56
N LEU A 6 17.97 9.99 -38.14
CA LEU A 6 17.15 10.99 -37.41
C LEU A 6 15.75 10.46 -37.07
N VAL A 7 15.17 9.62 -37.93
CA VAL A 7 13.84 9.05 -37.74
C VAL A 7 13.88 7.97 -36.65
N ILE A 8 14.95 7.18 -36.56
CA ILE A 8 15.12 6.16 -35.53
C ILE A 8 15.33 6.78 -34.13
N ALA A 9 16.07 7.90 -34.06
CA ALA A 9 16.27 8.62 -32.81
C ALA A 9 14.97 9.26 -32.27
N LEU A 10 14.09 9.75 -33.15
CA LEU A 10 12.77 10.28 -32.75
C LEU A 10 11.81 9.19 -32.33
N ALA A 11 11.84 8.02 -32.97
CA ALA A 11 10.98 6.88 -32.61
C ALA A 11 11.36 6.27 -31.25
N LEU A 12 12.65 6.19 -30.93
CA LEU A 12 13.15 5.73 -29.64
C LEU A 12 12.90 6.72 -28.50
N GLY A 13 12.90 8.03 -28.80
CA GLY A 13 12.57 9.08 -27.82
C GLY A 13 11.09 9.11 -27.45
N LEU A 14 10.18 8.73 -28.35
CA LEU A 14 8.74 8.68 -28.10
C LEU A 14 8.31 7.43 -27.32
N LEU A 15 9.07 6.35 -27.37
CA LEU A 15 8.81 5.12 -26.60
C LEU A 15 9.24 5.20 -25.12
N ALA A 16 10.12 6.13 -24.77
CA ALA A 16 10.57 6.36 -23.39
C ALA A 16 9.64 7.29 -22.58
N ALA A 17 8.66 7.93 -23.23
CA ALA A 17 7.77 8.90 -22.56
C ALA A 17 6.47 8.33 -22.02
N SER A 18 6.25 7.00 -22.07
CA SER A 18 4.96 6.42 -21.74
C SER A 18 4.99 5.36 -20.63
N ALA A 19 5.56 5.66 -19.48
CA ALA A 19 5.19 5.00 -18.23
C ALA A 19 5.76 5.77 -17.03
N LEU A 20 5.32 6.99 -16.82
CA LEU A 20 5.32 7.49 -15.47
C LEU A 20 4.25 6.68 -14.73
N PRO A 21 4.61 5.91 -13.68
CA PRO A 21 3.59 5.28 -12.87
C PRO A 21 2.69 6.41 -12.37
N ALA A 22 1.37 6.24 -12.54
CA ALA A 22 0.41 7.17 -11.99
C ALA A 22 0.70 7.29 -10.49
N ILE A 23 1.26 8.42 -10.07
CA ILE A 23 1.65 8.66 -8.69
C ILE A 23 0.34 8.84 -7.92
N ALA A 24 -0.06 7.81 -7.19
CA ALA A 24 -1.14 7.93 -6.23
C ALA A 24 -0.62 8.73 -5.03
N ASP A 25 -1.27 9.81 -4.67
CA ASP A 25 -0.90 10.60 -3.50
C ASP A 25 -1.36 9.93 -2.20
N GLU A 26 -0.42 9.82 -1.25
CA GLU A 26 -0.73 9.42 0.12
C GLU A 26 -1.34 10.62 0.86
N HIS A 27 -2.65 10.63 1.06
CA HIS A 27 -3.32 11.74 1.75
C HIS A 27 -3.18 11.66 3.26
N VAL A 28 -3.28 10.47 3.83
CA VAL A 28 -3.08 10.25 5.25
C VAL A 28 -2.37 8.93 5.48
N ALA A 29 -1.25 8.98 6.21
CA ALA A 29 -0.41 7.81 6.43
C ALA A 29 -0.05 7.65 7.91
N LYS A 30 -0.03 6.41 8.38
CA LYS A 30 0.55 6.01 9.67
C LYS A 30 1.79 5.17 9.39
N ARG A 31 2.96 5.74 9.67
CA ARG A 31 4.24 5.06 9.57
C ARG A 31 4.60 4.43 10.90
N SER A 32 5.19 3.25 10.86
CA SER A 32 5.61 2.51 12.05
C SER A 32 6.87 1.70 11.75
N ASN A 33 7.70 1.55 12.77
CA ASN A 33 8.88 0.69 12.73
C ASN A 33 8.62 -0.46 13.71
N TRP A 34 8.76 -1.67 13.22
CA TRP A 34 8.60 -2.88 14.01
C TRP A 34 9.93 -3.60 14.09
N SER A 35 10.29 -4.08 15.27
CA SER A 35 11.45 -4.95 15.45
C SER A 35 10.97 -6.32 15.87
N HIS A 36 11.55 -7.35 15.27
CA HIS A 36 11.37 -8.73 15.62
C HIS A 36 12.68 -9.46 15.29
N ASP A 37 13.23 -10.19 16.25
CA ASP A 37 14.51 -10.89 16.14
C ASP A 37 15.62 -10.06 15.48
N GLU A 38 15.90 -8.87 16.05
CA GLU A 38 16.91 -7.92 15.56
C GLU A 38 16.68 -7.33 14.17
N THR A 39 15.65 -7.78 13.46
CA THR A 39 15.25 -7.22 12.17
C THR A 39 14.25 -6.10 12.36
N LYS A 40 14.51 -4.99 11.68
CA LYS A 40 13.56 -3.87 11.59
C LYS A 40 12.74 -3.98 10.32
N VAL A 41 11.43 -3.84 10.45
CA VAL A 41 10.51 -3.73 9.32
C VAL A 41 9.83 -2.38 9.37
N TYR A 42 9.97 -1.60 8.31
CA TYR A 42 9.27 -0.35 8.14
C TYR A 42 7.92 -0.61 7.48
N THR A 43 6.86 -0.07 8.07
CA THR A 43 5.51 -0.19 7.54
C THR A 43 4.85 1.18 7.39
N THR A 44 4.00 1.32 6.40
CA THR A 44 3.14 2.49 6.19
C THR A 44 1.76 2.02 5.80
N THR A 45 0.76 2.32 6.65
CA THR A 45 -0.66 2.18 6.30
C THR A 45 -1.17 3.56 5.88
N ALA A 46 -1.80 3.65 4.71
CA ALA A 46 -2.23 4.93 4.14
C ALA A 46 -3.58 4.83 3.42
N VAL A 47 -4.24 5.97 3.26
CA VAL A 47 -5.28 6.18 2.26
C VAL A 47 -4.62 6.85 1.05
N ASN A 48 -4.72 6.22 -0.10
CA ASN A 48 -4.23 6.75 -1.36
C ASN A 48 -5.39 7.16 -2.25
N GLN A 49 -5.24 8.26 -2.98
CA GLN A 49 -6.11 8.67 -4.07
C GLN A 49 -5.35 8.62 -5.39
N HIS A 50 -6.01 8.13 -6.43
CA HIS A 50 -5.46 8.19 -7.78
C HIS A 50 -5.71 9.58 -8.37
N ASN A 51 -4.61 10.31 -8.68
CA ASN A 51 -4.67 11.71 -9.09
C ASN A 51 -5.46 11.99 -10.37
N GLN A 52 -5.53 11.00 -11.28
CA GLN A 52 -6.21 11.17 -12.57
C GLN A 52 -7.70 10.81 -12.53
N TYR A 53 -8.11 9.94 -11.60
CA TYR A 53 -9.47 9.38 -11.59
C TYR A 53 -10.23 9.68 -10.31
N GLY A 54 -9.54 10.09 -9.26
CA GLY A 54 -10.16 10.32 -7.95
C GLY A 54 -10.50 9.05 -7.16
N ASP A 55 -10.12 7.86 -7.67
CA ASP A 55 -10.34 6.58 -7.01
C ASP A 55 -9.60 6.50 -5.67
N LEU A 56 -10.17 5.79 -4.68
CA LEU A 56 -9.55 5.58 -3.38
C LEU A 56 -9.14 4.13 -3.15
N GLN A 57 -8.09 3.95 -2.37
CA GLN A 57 -7.71 2.64 -1.79
C GLN A 57 -7.06 2.81 -0.42
N GLY A 58 -7.20 1.78 0.43
CA GLY A 58 -6.33 1.57 1.56
C GLY A 58 -5.07 0.83 1.11
N ILE A 59 -3.92 1.15 1.67
CA ILE A 59 -2.65 0.51 1.31
C ILE A 59 -1.83 0.21 2.56
N LEU A 60 -1.14 -0.94 2.54
CA LEU A 60 -0.03 -1.27 3.42
C LEU A 60 1.23 -1.39 2.58
N LYS A 61 2.23 -0.54 2.84
CA LYS A 61 3.58 -0.66 2.29
C LYS A 61 4.51 -1.17 3.37
N PHE A 62 5.46 -2.01 3.00
CA PHE A 62 6.47 -2.50 3.92
C PHE A 62 7.78 -2.79 3.21
N ARG A 63 8.87 -2.73 3.97
CA ARG A 63 10.20 -3.16 3.55
C ARG A 63 11.05 -3.52 4.76
N GLN A 64 12.08 -4.31 4.56
CA GLN A 64 13.12 -4.52 5.54
C GLN A 64 13.90 -3.21 5.77
N GLY A 65 14.20 -2.92 7.04
CA GLY A 65 15.16 -1.90 7.42
C GLY A 65 16.58 -2.47 7.45
N SER A 66 17.47 -1.84 8.23
CA SER A 66 18.77 -2.42 8.50
C SER A 66 18.61 -3.70 9.29
N ALA A 67 19.03 -4.84 8.72
CA ALA A 67 19.10 -6.11 9.42
C ALA A 67 20.51 -6.30 9.95
N LEU A 68 20.65 -6.71 11.21
CA LEU A 68 21.89 -7.26 11.74
C LEU A 68 22.05 -8.73 11.31
N ASN A 69 20.95 -9.41 11.02
CA ASN A 69 20.90 -10.77 10.51
C ASN A 69 20.08 -10.86 9.22
N THR A 70 20.59 -11.60 8.25
CA THR A 70 19.94 -11.89 6.96
C THR A 70 18.89 -13.00 7.08
N GLY A 71 18.09 -12.98 8.15
CA GLY A 71 17.00 -13.94 8.33
C GLY A 71 15.92 -13.75 7.27
N ASN A 72 15.30 -14.83 6.84
CA ASN A 72 14.14 -14.79 5.99
C ASN A 72 12.92 -14.36 6.81
N PHE A 73 12.40 -13.17 6.53
CA PHE A 73 11.20 -12.65 7.18
C PHE A 73 10.06 -12.61 6.18
N ASP A 74 8.93 -13.12 6.61
CA ASP A 74 7.67 -12.90 5.94
C ASP A 74 6.82 -11.92 6.74
N ILE A 75 5.91 -11.25 6.05
CA ILE A 75 4.78 -10.54 6.64
C ILE A 75 3.51 -11.29 6.28
N GLN A 76 2.80 -11.75 7.28
CA GLN A 76 1.47 -12.31 7.13
C GLN A 76 0.46 -11.18 7.33
N ILE A 77 -0.36 -10.93 6.33
CA ILE A 77 -1.36 -9.87 6.31
C ILE A 77 -2.73 -10.52 6.40
N ASP A 78 -3.44 -10.25 7.49
CA ASP A 78 -4.81 -10.69 7.67
C ASP A 78 -5.74 -9.85 6.79
N TYR A 79 -5.56 -8.52 6.81
CA TYR A 79 -6.29 -7.64 5.89
C TYR A 79 -5.64 -6.28 5.72
N VAL A 80 -5.96 -5.65 4.58
CA VAL A 80 -5.84 -4.21 4.33
C VAL A 80 -7.20 -3.71 3.90
N ARG A 81 -7.79 -2.78 4.69
CA ARG A 81 -9.16 -2.31 4.49
C ARG A 81 -9.23 -0.80 4.37
N LEU A 82 -10.09 -0.35 3.48
CA LEU A 82 -10.57 1.03 3.43
C LEU A 82 -11.95 1.11 4.06
N TYR A 83 -12.09 1.99 5.04
CA TYR A 83 -13.35 2.22 5.75
C TYR A 83 -13.91 3.59 5.43
N ARG A 84 -15.22 3.67 5.27
CA ARG A 84 -16.00 4.90 5.28
C ARG A 84 -16.68 5.06 6.64
N VAL A 85 -16.62 6.27 7.20
CA VAL A 85 -17.41 6.65 8.37
C VAL A 85 -18.80 7.03 7.91
N LEU A 86 -19.84 6.40 8.43
CA LEU A 86 -21.22 6.72 8.09
C LEU A 86 -21.59 8.15 8.58
N PRO A 87 -22.42 8.89 7.84
CA PRO A 87 -22.75 10.29 8.15
C PRO A 87 -23.35 10.49 9.53
N ASP A 88 -24.18 9.57 9.97
CA ASP A 88 -24.84 9.56 11.28
C ASP A 88 -23.94 9.07 12.43
N ARG A 89 -22.66 8.70 12.10
CA ARG A 89 -21.69 8.08 13.00
C ARG A 89 -22.16 6.75 13.61
N SER A 90 -23.23 6.15 13.09
CA SER A 90 -23.80 4.88 13.58
C SER A 90 -22.87 3.69 13.39
N GLY A 91 -21.86 3.81 12.52
CA GLY A 91 -20.94 2.73 12.24
C GLY A 91 -19.89 3.05 11.20
N LEU A 92 -19.24 1.98 10.75
CA LEU A 92 -18.18 1.98 9.76
C LEU A 92 -18.59 1.04 8.63
N LEU A 93 -18.40 1.45 7.42
CA LEU A 93 -18.61 0.63 6.24
C LEU A 93 -17.26 0.27 5.63
N VAL A 94 -16.99 -1.02 5.44
CA VAL A 94 -15.86 -1.49 4.63
C VAL A 94 -16.22 -1.23 3.17
N VAL A 95 -15.39 -0.44 2.49
CA VAL A 95 -15.60 -0.13 1.07
C VAL A 95 -14.54 -0.77 0.18
N GLY A 96 -13.41 -1.17 0.74
CA GLY A 96 -12.36 -1.94 0.08
C GLY A 96 -11.71 -2.92 1.05
N ASP A 97 -11.43 -4.15 0.59
CA ASP A 97 -10.87 -5.21 1.41
C ASP A 97 -9.92 -6.10 0.61
N ASN A 98 -8.79 -6.45 1.21
CA ASN A 98 -7.88 -7.47 0.72
C ASN A 98 -7.37 -8.26 1.92
N THR A 99 -7.44 -9.59 1.84
CA THR A 99 -7.23 -10.51 2.96
C THR A 99 -6.21 -11.59 2.63
N ASP A 100 -5.67 -12.22 3.68
CA ASP A 100 -4.94 -13.50 3.64
C ASP A 100 -3.72 -13.54 2.70
N GLN A 101 -2.83 -12.56 2.85
CA GLN A 101 -1.58 -12.50 2.13
C GLN A 101 -0.40 -12.94 3.01
N ASN A 102 0.54 -13.69 2.42
CA ASN A 102 1.82 -13.99 3.03
C ASN A 102 2.93 -13.62 2.04
N LEU A 103 3.77 -12.64 2.38
CA LEU A 103 4.73 -12.04 1.47
C LEU A 103 6.11 -11.95 2.11
N LEU A 104 7.14 -12.22 1.32
CA LEU A 104 8.53 -12.05 1.75
C LEU A 104 8.84 -10.56 1.98
N VAL A 105 9.45 -10.26 3.12
CA VAL A 105 9.95 -8.91 3.43
C VAL A 105 11.34 -8.75 2.82
N THR A 106 11.48 -7.79 1.92
CA THR A 106 12.73 -7.48 1.22
C THR A 106 13.19 -6.05 1.51
N GLU A 107 14.39 -5.68 1.06
CA GLU A 107 14.89 -4.30 1.15
C GLU A 107 14.08 -3.32 0.26
N SER A 108 13.45 -3.83 -0.79
CA SER A 108 12.57 -3.05 -1.66
C SER A 108 11.20 -2.87 -1.02
N TRP A 109 10.57 -1.71 -1.30
CA TRP A 109 9.19 -1.48 -0.91
C TRP A 109 8.24 -2.44 -1.64
N THR A 110 7.49 -3.20 -0.87
CA THR A 110 6.36 -4.00 -1.34
C THR A 110 5.07 -3.41 -0.78
N TYR A 111 3.96 -3.59 -1.48
CA TYR A 111 2.68 -3.07 -1.03
C TYR A 111 1.53 -4.04 -1.32
N VAL A 112 0.53 -3.98 -0.44
CA VAL A 112 -0.78 -4.61 -0.59
C VAL A 112 -1.84 -3.54 -0.44
N ASN A 113 -2.87 -3.59 -1.26
CA ASN A 113 -3.96 -2.61 -1.24
C ASN A 113 -5.32 -3.29 -1.12
N SER A 114 -6.32 -2.52 -0.67
CA SER A 114 -7.71 -2.96 -0.50
C SER A 114 -8.51 -3.05 -1.82
N GLY A 115 -7.86 -2.89 -2.96
CA GLY A 115 -8.53 -2.63 -4.24
C GLY A 115 -8.94 -1.16 -4.40
N TRP A 116 -8.91 -0.68 -5.64
CA TRP A 116 -9.37 0.66 -5.99
C TRP A 116 -10.88 0.75 -5.90
N GLN A 117 -11.36 1.77 -5.19
CA GLN A 117 -12.76 2.13 -5.16
C GLN A 117 -12.97 3.26 -6.16
N ALA A 118 -13.62 2.93 -7.28
CA ALA A 118 -13.82 3.85 -8.38
C ALA A 118 -14.59 5.10 -7.94
N CYS A 119 -14.10 6.24 -8.36
CA CYS A 119 -14.77 7.51 -8.18
C CYS A 119 -16.16 7.48 -8.83
N GLY A 120 -17.17 7.99 -8.15
CA GLY A 120 -18.56 8.01 -8.63
C GLY A 120 -19.56 7.71 -7.53
N PRO A 121 -20.78 7.25 -7.89
CA PRO A 121 -21.87 7.05 -6.93
C PRO A 121 -21.53 6.07 -5.80
N ASN A 122 -20.65 5.12 -6.06
CA ASN A 122 -20.25 4.09 -5.10
C ASN A 122 -19.16 4.58 -4.12
N LEU A 123 -18.55 5.74 -4.38
CA LEU A 123 -17.56 6.37 -3.51
C LEU A 123 -18.08 7.74 -3.04
N PRO A 124 -19.01 7.79 -2.08
CA PRO A 124 -19.62 9.03 -1.65
C PRO A 124 -18.64 9.96 -0.93
N ILE A 125 -18.87 11.26 -1.03
CA ILE A 125 -18.18 12.28 -0.22
C ILE A 125 -18.27 11.91 1.26
N GLY A 126 -17.18 12.07 2.00
CA GLY A 126 -17.15 11.78 3.42
C GLY A 126 -15.79 11.45 3.99
N TRP A 127 -15.79 10.95 5.21
CA TRP A 127 -14.59 10.61 5.93
C TRP A 127 -14.17 9.15 5.71
N TYR A 128 -12.91 8.95 5.37
CA TYR A 128 -12.29 7.64 5.12
C TYR A 128 -11.04 7.45 5.96
N TYR A 129 -10.69 6.22 6.24
CA TYR A 129 -9.42 5.82 6.85
C TYR A 129 -9.06 4.39 6.43
N ALA A 130 -7.76 4.08 6.46
CA ALA A 130 -7.28 2.74 6.19
C ALA A 130 -6.90 2.02 7.49
N VAL A 131 -7.08 0.71 7.50
CA VAL A 131 -6.60 -0.19 8.56
C VAL A 131 -5.88 -1.34 7.92
N SER A 132 -4.72 -1.69 8.46
CA SER A 132 -4.03 -2.94 8.17
C SER A 132 -3.87 -3.77 9.45
N ARG A 133 -4.01 -5.08 9.31
CA ARG A 133 -3.70 -6.07 10.33
C ARG A 133 -2.70 -7.05 9.79
N PHE A 134 -1.55 -7.18 10.46
CA PHE A 134 -0.46 -8.04 10.02
C PHE A 134 0.37 -8.53 11.20
N GLN A 135 1.19 -9.56 10.97
CA GLN A 135 2.27 -10.00 11.85
C GLN A 135 3.53 -10.30 11.05
N LEU A 136 4.69 -10.22 11.71
CA LEU A 136 5.97 -10.65 11.14
C LEU A 136 6.22 -12.10 11.51
N ILE A 137 6.82 -12.84 10.59
CA ILE A 137 7.20 -14.24 10.76
C ILE A 137 8.70 -14.34 10.46
N HIS A 138 9.47 -14.78 11.45
CA HIS A 138 10.86 -15.17 11.23
C HIS A 138 10.89 -16.64 10.82
N LYS A 139 11.36 -16.89 9.60
CA LYS A 139 11.49 -18.24 9.03
C LYS A 139 12.78 -18.87 9.46
N HIS A 140 12.71 -19.92 10.24
CA HIS A 140 13.87 -20.71 10.63
C HIS A 140 14.12 -21.86 9.66
N THR A 141 15.41 -22.13 9.34
CA THR A 141 15.79 -23.29 8.52
C THR A 141 15.61 -24.60 9.27
N VAL A 142 15.67 -24.56 10.60
CA VAL A 142 15.45 -25.70 11.50
C VAL A 142 14.67 -25.22 12.70
N GLY A 143 13.56 -25.90 12.99
CA GLY A 143 12.68 -25.54 14.10
C GLY A 143 11.36 -24.90 13.64
N ALA A 144 10.60 -24.39 14.60
CA ALA A 144 9.35 -23.71 14.33
C ALA A 144 9.61 -22.24 13.96
N ASP A 145 8.79 -21.69 13.07
CA ASP A 145 8.78 -20.26 12.76
C ASP A 145 8.39 -19.44 14.00
N ASP A 146 8.94 -18.24 14.13
CA ASP A 146 8.66 -17.33 15.22
C ASP A 146 7.77 -16.16 14.76
N PHE A 147 6.78 -15.80 15.58
CA PHE A 147 5.72 -14.86 15.24
C PHE A 147 5.74 -13.65 16.18
N SER A 148 5.76 -12.44 15.59
CA SER A 148 5.73 -11.19 16.36
C SER A 148 4.39 -10.91 17.08
N GLY A 149 3.37 -11.69 16.79
CA GLY A 149 1.99 -11.39 17.16
C GLY A 149 1.36 -10.33 16.24
N TRP A 150 0.02 -10.32 16.22
CA TRP A 150 -0.76 -9.45 15.36
C TRP A 150 -0.65 -7.97 15.74
N ARG A 151 -0.52 -7.14 14.72
CA ARG A 151 -0.47 -5.67 14.82
C ARG A 151 -1.64 -5.06 14.06
N TRP A 152 -2.27 -4.03 14.65
CA TRP A 152 -3.27 -3.20 14.01
C TRP A 152 -2.71 -1.80 13.79
N VAL A 153 -2.78 -1.31 12.57
CA VAL A 153 -2.38 0.04 12.23
C VAL A 153 -3.54 0.73 11.55
N ARG A 154 -3.97 1.85 12.11
CA ARG A 154 -5.05 2.66 11.58
C ARG A 154 -4.53 4.06 11.29
N THR A 155 -4.89 4.62 10.12
CA THR A 155 -4.61 6.02 9.78
C THR A 155 -5.51 6.98 10.56
N ALA A 156 -5.17 8.27 10.55
CA ALA A 156 -6.16 9.31 10.82
C ALA A 156 -7.28 9.25 9.77
N LYS A 157 -8.39 9.94 10.03
CA LYS A 157 -9.46 10.12 9.06
C LYS A 157 -9.06 11.18 8.05
N TRP A 158 -9.41 10.95 6.79
CA TRP A 158 -9.24 11.89 5.71
C TRP A 158 -10.59 12.15 5.04
N HIS A 159 -10.85 13.40 4.68
CA HIS A 159 -12.11 13.78 4.04
C HIS A 159 -11.97 13.74 2.52
N TYR A 160 -12.71 12.86 1.88
CA TYR A 160 -12.84 12.78 0.44
C TYR A 160 -13.93 13.75 -0.03
N ASP A 161 -13.59 14.63 -0.97
CA ASP A 161 -14.45 15.70 -1.46
C ASP A 161 -15.24 15.35 -2.74
N GLY A 162 -15.08 14.11 -3.22
CA GLY A 162 -15.83 13.60 -4.36
C GLY A 162 -15.34 14.06 -5.72
N ARG A 163 -14.13 14.63 -5.82
CA ARG A 163 -13.58 15.04 -7.10
C ARG A 163 -13.18 13.81 -7.92
N CYS A 164 -13.95 13.58 -8.98
CA CYS A 164 -13.63 12.69 -10.09
C CYS A 164 -13.04 13.55 -11.21
N PHE A 165 -11.87 13.21 -11.70
CA PHE A 165 -11.17 13.94 -12.77
C PHE A 165 -11.42 13.27 -14.12
#